data_befb86ccc339c4144dbe4212432dede5
#
_entry.id   befb86ccc339c4144dbe4212432dede5
#
_cell.length_a   1.000
_cell.length_b   1.000
_cell.length_c   1.000
_cell.angle_alpha   90.00
_cell.angle_beta   90.00
_cell.angle_gamma   90.00
#
_symmetry.space_group_name_H-M   'P 1'
#
loop_
_entity.id
_entity.type
_entity.pdbx_description
1 polymer ?
#
loop_
_entity_poly.entity_id
_entity_poly.type
_entity_poly.pdbx_seq_one_letter_code
_entity_poly.pdbx_strand_id
1 'polypeptide(L)'
;MEYKPKFHMTVEQNIFVAKRNIVDYIWKSARLEGINVTFPQTYAIIEKSRVNGVDVEDILKITNLKHAWQYVFDSIGKPMNLDFLCNLHSEVARDEALMWGKLRTGNFFISGTSYVPPIPKADEVQSAIQRLLTIPDPTERSIEIMLWGMKSQLFWDGNKRNSMLAANKIMIENGCGIISVPNECLEKFNEILCDYYTNDTLEQAKEFVYEHCIDGIDFTEQQDDEEDEDLTPDM
;
A
#
# COMPACT_ATOMS: atom_id res chain seq x y z
N MET A 1 -11.87 -10.96 -15.00
CA MET A 1 -10.48 -10.70 -15.44
C MET A 1 -9.54 -11.59 -14.64
N GLU A 2 -8.33 -12.00 -15.15
CA GLU A 2 -7.30 -12.64 -14.35
C GLU A 2 -6.33 -11.55 -13.86
N TYR A 3 -6.06 -11.53 -12.56
CA TYR A 3 -5.21 -10.51 -11.92
C TYR A 3 -3.77 -10.99 -11.69
N LYS A 4 -3.17 -11.63 -12.70
CA LYS A 4 -1.80 -12.17 -12.60
C LYS A 4 -0.77 -11.11 -12.26
N PRO A 5 0.35 -11.47 -11.60
CA PRO A 5 1.45 -10.56 -11.36
C PRO A 5 1.91 -9.88 -12.66
N LYS A 6 2.03 -8.54 -12.63
CA LYS A 6 2.59 -7.76 -13.74
C LYS A 6 4.12 -7.80 -13.76
N PHE A 7 4.73 -8.04 -12.61
CA PHE A 7 6.17 -8.09 -12.40
C PHE A 7 6.53 -9.38 -11.67
N HIS A 8 7.73 -9.88 -11.93
CA HIS A 8 8.27 -11.10 -11.34
C HIS A 8 9.64 -10.81 -10.72
N MET A 9 9.60 -10.20 -9.54
CA MET A 9 10.80 -9.83 -8.78
C MET A 9 11.08 -10.84 -7.68
N THR A 10 12.33 -10.93 -7.24
CA THR A 10 12.59 -11.52 -5.94
C THR A 10 12.09 -10.58 -4.84
N VAL A 11 11.95 -11.08 -3.61
CA VAL A 11 11.58 -10.26 -2.46
C VAL A 11 12.57 -9.12 -2.27
N GLU A 12 13.88 -9.40 -2.40
CA GLU A 12 14.96 -8.42 -2.28
C GLU A 12 14.89 -7.35 -3.37
N GLN A 13 14.63 -7.75 -4.62
CA GLN A 13 14.43 -6.82 -5.74
C GLN A 13 13.23 -5.91 -5.50
N ASN A 14 12.11 -6.47 -5.04
CA ASN A 14 10.90 -5.70 -4.78
C ASN A 14 11.11 -4.72 -3.60
N ILE A 15 11.80 -5.14 -2.52
CA ILE A 15 12.20 -4.24 -1.43
C ILE A 15 13.12 -3.13 -1.95
N PHE A 16 14.07 -3.46 -2.81
CA PHE A 16 14.97 -2.46 -3.42
C PHE A 16 14.19 -1.41 -4.21
N VAL A 17 13.26 -1.85 -5.07
CA VAL A 17 12.39 -0.95 -5.86
C VAL A 17 11.56 -0.05 -4.93
N ALA A 18 10.95 -0.64 -3.89
CA ALA A 18 10.15 0.10 -2.93
C ALA A 18 10.98 1.17 -2.20
N LYS A 19 12.17 0.81 -1.71
CA LYS A 19 13.07 1.75 -1.01
C LYS A 19 13.61 2.84 -1.92
N ARG A 20 13.96 2.51 -3.17
CA ARG A 20 14.46 3.48 -4.15
C ARG A 20 13.43 4.55 -4.47
N ASN A 21 12.15 4.18 -4.56
CA ASN A 21 11.05 5.05 -4.95
C ASN A 21 10.21 5.51 -3.74
N ILE A 22 10.69 5.32 -2.51
CA ILE A 22 9.93 5.54 -1.27
C ILE A 22 9.31 6.94 -1.17
N VAL A 23 10.03 7.97 -1.61
CA VAL A 23 9.57 9.36 -1.58
C VAL A 23 8.36 9.53 -2.48
N ASP A 24 8.37 8.93 -3.67
CA ASP A 24 7.28 8.99 -4.63
C ASP A 24 6.03 8.28 -4.09
N TYR A 25 6.18 7.10 -3.52
CA TYR A 25 5.06 6.34 -2.94
C TYR A 25 4.45 7.07 -1.72
N ILE A 26 5.27 7.69 -0.89
CA ILE A 26 4.79 8.51 0.23
C ILE A 26 4.07 9.75 -0.29
N TRP A 27 4.61 10.43 -1.29
CA TRP A 27 3.99 11.60 -1.90
C TRP A 27 2.62 11.27 -2.52
N LYS A 28 2.54 10.22 -3.34
CA LYS A 28 1.28 9.75 -3.93
C LYS A 28 0.25 9.37 -2.85
N SER A 29 0.69 8.68 -1.79
CA SER A 29 -0.17 8.34 -0.66
C SER A 29 -0.68 9.56 0.10
N ALA A 30 0.17 10.58 0.29
CA ALA A 30 -0.22 11.87 0.88
C ALA A 30 -1.25 12.60 0.01
N ARG A 31 -1.03 12.63 -1.31
CA ARG A 31 -1.98 13.22 -2.27
C ARG A 31 -3.33 12.52 -2.26
N LEU A 32 -3.37 11.20 -2.12
CA LEU A 32 -4.60 10.41 -2.00
C LEU A 32 -5.40 10.76 -0.73
N GLU A 33 -4.74 11.20 0.32
CA GLU A 33 -5.37 11.72 1.56
C GLU A 33 -5.76 13.21 1.47
N GLY A 34 -5.56 13.84 0.31
CA GLY A 34 -5.87 15.25 0.10
C GLY A 34 -4.82 16.22 0.65
N ILE A 35 -3.67 15.72 1.10
CA ILE A 35 -2.56 16.55 1.58
C ILE A 35 -1.96 17.30 0.39
N ASN A 36 -1.99 18.65 0.46
CA ASN A 36 -1.47 19.47 -0.62
C ASN A 36 0.03 19.71 -0.49
N VAL A 37 0.82 18.68 -0.76
CA VAL A 37 2.28 18.69 -0.70
C VAL A 37 2.88 18.38 -2.07
N THR A 38 3.98 19.04 -2.41
CA THR A 38 4.76 18.74 -3.61
C THR A 38 5.77 17.64 -3.36
N PHE A 39 6.25 17.01 -4.43
CA PHE A 39 7.31 15.99 -4.33
C PHE A 39 8.59 16.54 -3.65
N PRO A 40 9.14 17.75 -3.99
CA PRO A 40 10.28 18.32 -3.29
C PRO A 40 10.03 18.58 -1.79
N GLN A 41 8.82 18.99 -1.41
CA GLN A 41 8.46 19.17 0.00
C GLN A 41 8.43 17.82 0.73
N THR A 42 7.84 16.77 0.12
CA THR A 42 7.84 15.42 0.67
C THR A 42 9.27 14.90 0.86
N TYR A 43 10.13 15.08 -0.14
CA TYR A 43 11.55 14.73 -0.04
C TYR A 43 12.24 15.45 1.12
N ALA A 44 12.03 16.76 1.24
CA ALA A 44 12.62 17.56 2.33
C ALA A 44 12.16 17.08 3.73
N ILE A 45 10.87 16.73 3.88
CA ILE A 45 10.34 16.19 5.14
C ILE A 45 11.01 14.85 5.47
N ILE A 46 11.08 13.94 4.49
CA ILE A 46 11.67 12.61 4.67
C ILE A 46 13.15 12.70 5.04
N GLU A 47 13.90 13.61 4.43
CA GLU A 47 15.31 13.88 4.70
C GLU A 47 15.54 14.78 5.93
N LYS A 48 14.46 15.10 6.70
CA LYS A 48 14.52 15.98 7.88
C LYS A 48 15.14 17.35 7.60
N SER A 49 14.98 17.85 6.38
CA SER A 49 15.39 19.18 5.97
C SER A 49 14.30 20.21 6.33
N ARG A 50 14.65 21.49 6.24
CA ARG A 50 13.65 22.54 6.43
C ARG A 50 12.66 22.57 5.28
N VAL A 51 11.37 22.59 5.60
CA VAL A 51 10.29 22.75 4.65
C VAL A 51 9.45 23.97 5.03
N ASN A 52 9.04 24.74 4.03
CA ASN A 52 8.17 25.91 4.21
C ASN A 52 6.82 25.65 3.54
N GLY A 53 5.75 26.24 4.09
CA GLY A 53 4.42 26.21 3.47
C GLY A 53 3.74 24.83 3.54
N VAL A 54 4.09 24.01 4.52
CA VAL A 54 3.42 22.75 4.82
C VAL A 54 3.00 22.79 6.28
N ASP A 55 1.76 22.41 6.55
CA ASP A 55 1.22 22.39 7.89
C ASP A 55 1.88 21.29 8.75
N VAL A 56 2.00 21.55 10.05
CA VAL A 56 2.66 20.62 10.98
C VAL A 56 1.96 19.26 11.00
N GLU A 57 0.64 19.23 10.90
CA GLU A 57 -0.15 17.99 10.82
C GLU A 57 0.19 17.20 9.55
N ASP A 58 0.38 17.85 8.42
CA ASP A 58 0.75 17.21 7.16
C ASP A 58 2.19 16.67 7.21
N ILE A 59 3.11 17.41 7.85
CA ILE A 59 4.48 16.94 8.12
C ILE A 59 4.44 15.67 8.98
N LEU A 60 3.59 15.64 10.00
CA LEU A 60 3.42 14.47 10.86
C LEU A 60 2.93 13.26 10.04
N LYS A 61 1.89 13.42 9.21
CA LYS A 61 1.34 12.35 8.37
C LYS A 61 2.40 11.77 7.42
N ILE A 62 3.21 12.64 6.79
CA ILE A 62 4.29 12.20 5.89
C ILE A 62 5.38 11.44 6.67
N THR A 63 5.73 11.94 7.86
CA THR A 63 6.71 11.28 8.73
C THR A 63 6.21 9.91 9.20
N ASN A 64 4.93 9.82 9.56
CA ASN A 64 4.28 8.57 9.94
C ASN A 64 4.26 7.56 8.78
N LEU A 65 4.01 8.01 7.55
CA LEU A 65 4.10 7.15 6.37
C LEU A 65 5.51 6.57 6.18
N LYS A 66 6.57 7.35 6.42
CA LYS A 66 7.96 6.84 6.40
C LYS A 66 8.17 5.73 7.43
N HIS A 67 7.70 5.92 8.66
CA HIS A 67 7.79 4.90 9.70
C HIS A 67 6.96 3.66 9.38
N ALA A 68 5.76 3.85 8.84
CA ALA A 68 4.89 2.77 8.44
C ALA A 68 5.49 1.92 7.29
N TRP A 69 6.16 2.52 6.32
CA TRP A 69 6.91 1.80 5.31
C TRP A 69 8.06 0.99 5.92
N GLN A 70 8.82 1.57 6.87
CA GLN A 70 9.86 0.81 7.57
C GLN A 70 9.27 -0.39 8.30
N TYR A 71 8.12 -0.21 8.98
CA TYR A 71 7.42 -1.31 9.64
C TYR A 71 7.00 -2.41 8.64
N VAL A 72 6.54 -2.05 7.44
CA VAL A 72 6.23 -3.01 6.38
C VAL A 72 7.48 -3.83 6.02
N PHE A 73 8.63 -3.19 5.76
CA PHE A 73 9.87 -3.90 5.42
C PHE A 73 10.32 -4.83 6.53
N ASP A 74 10.22 -4.41 7.80
CA ASP A 74 10.61 -5.20 8.97
C ASP A 74 9.61 -6.35 9.27
N SER A 75 8.46 -6.33 8.60
CA SER A 75 7.38 -7.31 8.75
C SER A 75 7.29 -8.31 7.60
N ILE A 76 8.19 -8.24 6.61
CA ILE A 76 8.25 -9.21 5.52
C ILE A 76 8.50 -10.61 6.11
N GLY A 77 7.72 -11.59 5.65
CA GLY A 77 7.73 -12.96 6.15
C GLY A 77 6.95 -13.19 7.46
N LYS A 78 6.43 -12.13 8.11
CA LYS A 78 5.56 -12.28 9.28
C LYS A 78 4.09 -12.44 8.87
N PRO A 79 3.25 -13.11 9.69
CA PRO A 79 1.84 -13.32 9.36
C PRO A 79 1.07 -12.02 9.14
N MET A 80 0.21 -12.02 8.12
CA MET A 80 -0.82 -11.00 7.92
C MET A 80 -2.04 -11.37 8.79
N ASN A 81 -2.32 -10.58 9.83
CA ASN A 81 -3.41 -10.79 10.77
C ASN A 81 -3.88 -9.45 11.35
N LEU A 82 -4.86 -9.48 12.24
CA LEU A 82 -5.37 -8.27 12.89
C LEU A 82 -4.27 -7.52 13.67
N ASP A 83 -3.39 -8.23 14.38
CA ASP A 83 -2.30 -7.62 15.14
C ASP A 83 -1.34 -6.87 14.21
N PHE A 84 -1.03 -7.44 13.04
CA PHE A 84 -0.24 -6.73 12.03
C PHE A 84 -0.92 -5.44 11.58
N LEU A 85 -2.23 -5.47 11.25
CA LEU A 85 -2.97 -4.27 10.84
C LEU A 85 -3.01 -3.21 11.93
N CYS A 86 -3.20 -3.60 13.18
CA CYS A 86 -3.20 -2.69 14.33
C CYS A 86 -1.82 -2.08 14.57
N ASN A 87 -0.76 -2.87 14.50
CA ASN A 87 0.60 -2.38 14.69
C ASN A 87 1.04 -1.45 13.53
N LEU A 88 0.69 -1.80 12.28
CA LEU A 88 0.91 -0.92 11.13
C LEU A 88 0.15 0.40 11.30
N HIS A 89 -1.10 0.34 11.75
CA HIS A 89 -1.90 1.54 12.01
C HIS A 89 -1.30 2.40 13.14
N SER A 90 -0.62 1.81 14.11
CA SER A 90 0.11 2.57 15.14
C SER A 90 1.23 3.42 14.55
N GLU A 91 1.83 2.99 13.45
CA GLU A 91 2.82 3.80 12.73
C GLU A 91 2.15 4.82 11.79
N VAL A 92 1.07 4.43 11.11
CA VAL A 92 0.36 5.28 10.13
C VAL A 92 -0.30 6.48 10.77
N ALA A 93 -0.92 6.32 11.94
CA ALA A 93 -1.84 7.30 12.54
C ALA A 93 -1.38 7.78 13.94
N ARG A 94 -0.10 7.63 14.24
CA ARG A 94 0.49 8.09 15.51
C ARG A 94 0.27 9.59 15.67
N ASP A 95 -0.30 9.98 16.81
CA ASP A 95 -0.63 11.37 17.19
C ASP A 95 -1.60 12.09 16.21
N GLU A 96 -2.24 11.36 15.28
CA GLU A 96 -3.25 11.88 14.35
C GLU A 96 -4.67 11.42 14.73
N ALA A 97 -4.84 10.11 14.91
CA ALA A 97 -6.13 9.53 15.21
C ALA A 97 -6.49 9.65 16.70
N LEU A 98 -7.79 9.65 17.00
CA LEU A 98 -8.31 9.60 18.38
C LEU A 98 -7.68 8.45 19.18
N MET A 99 -7.52 7.30 18.55
CA MET A 99 -6.77 6.14 19.05
C MET A 99 -6.11 5.46 17.88
N TRP A 100 -4.81 5.21 17.95
CA TRP A 100 -4.07 4.46 16.95
C TRP A 100 -3.76 3.04 17.41
N GLY A 101 -3.64 2.14 16.45
CA GLY A 101 -3.39 0.72 16.72
C GLY A 101 -4.57 -0.04 17.34
N LYS A 102 -5.76 0.55 17.37
CA LYS A 102 -6.96 -0.07 17.93
C LYS A 102 -8.15 0.13 17.01
N LEU A 103 -8.98 -0.89 16.88
CA LEU A 103 -10.23 -0.81 16.14
C LEU A 103 -11.11 0.31 16.72
N ARG A 104 -11.80 1.05 15.85
CA ARG A 104 -12.77 2.06 16.29
C ARG A 104 -13.95 1.41 17.00
N THR A 105 -14.53 2.13 17.94
CA THR A 105 -15.62 1.66 18.78
C THR A 105 -16.94 2.42 18.55
N GLY A 106 -16.96 3.33 17.58
CA GLY A 106 -18.14 4.16 17.29
C GLY A 106 -18.46 4.19 15.79
N ASN A 107 -19.61 4.78 15.47
CA ASN A 107 -20.03 5.00 14.08
C ASN A 107 -19.11 5.99 13.38
N PHE A 108 -18.95 5.78 12.08
CA PHE A 108 -18.15 6.61 11.21
C PHE A 108 -18.93 6.89 9.92
N PHE A 109 -18.80 8.11 9.39
CA PHE A 109 -19.43 8.51 8.14
C PHE A 109 -18.33 8.88 7.15
N ILE A 110 -18.41 8.32 5.94
CA ILE A 110 -17.47 8.61 4.87
C ILE A 110 -18.06 9.76 4.05
N SER A 111 -17.36 10.90 3.99
CA SER A 111 -17.78 12.04 3.18
C SER A 111 -17.95 11.67 1.72
N GLY A 112 -19.02 12.16 1.08
CA GLY A 112 -19.32 11.91 -0.32
C GLY A 112 -20.03 10.59 -0.61
N THR A 113 -20.39 9.78 0.42
CA THR A 113 -21.14 8.53 0.25
C THR A 113 -22.28 8.42 1.26
N SER A 114 -23.27 7.58 0.95
CA SER A 114 -24.31 7.17 1.91
C SER A 114 -23.93 5.91 2.70
N TYR A 115 -22.79 5.32 2.41
CA TYR A 115 -22.33 4.11 3.07
C TYR A 115 -21.88 4.39 4.51
N VAL A 116 -22.42 3.60 5.45
CA VAL A 116 -22.03 3.64 6.86
C VAL A 116 -21.36 2.31 7.21
N PRO A 117 -20.04 2.27 7.38
CA PRO A 117 -19.36 1.04 7.71
C PRO A 117 -19.73 0.55 9.11
N PRO A 118 -20.00 -0.75 9.30
CA PRO A 118 -20.31 -1.33 10.61
C PRO A 118 -19.16 -1.13 11.59
N ILE A 119 -19.47 -1.07 12.89
CA ILE A 119 -18.44 -1.03 13.93
C ILE A 119 -17.66 -2.36 13.87
N PRO A 120 -16.32 -2.32 13.69
CA PRO A 120 -15.55 -3.54 13.54
C PRO A 120 -15.46 -4.34 14.85
N LYS A 121 -15.57 -5.68 14.73
CA LYS A 121 -15.31 -6.62 15.82
C LYS A 121 -14.08 -7.45 15.48
N ALA A 122 -13.23 -7.68 16.46
CA ALA A 122 -11.91 -8.30 16.26
C ALA A 122 -11.99 -9.69 15.61
N ASP A 123 -12.93 -10.53 16.03
CA ASP A 123 -13.16 -11.86 15.48
C ASP A 123 -13.67 -11.83 14.03
N GLU A 124 -14.58 -10.91 13.71
CA GLU A 124 -15.10 -10.70 12.35
C GLU A 124 -14.00 -10.20 11.42
N VAL A 125 -13.18 -9.24 11.89
CA VAL A 125 -12.04 -8.70 11.13
C VAL A 125 -10.98 -9.78 10.88
N GLN A 126 -10.62 -10.54 11.92
CA GLN A 126 -9.65 -11.65 11.78
C GLN A 126 -10.16 -12.70 10.79
N SER A 127 -11.45 -13.05 10.85
CA SER A 127 -12.05 -14.01 9.92
C SER A 127 -12.08 -13.48 8.48
N ALA A 128 -12.32 -12.18 8.28
CA ALA A 128 -12.27 -11.56 6.97
C ALA A 128 -10.85 -11.58 6.37
N ILE A 129 -9.84 -11.25 7.18
CA ILE A 129 -8.43 -11.34 6.76
C ILE A 129 -8.09 -12.78 6.34
N GLN A 130 -8.45 -13.77 7.15
CA GLN A 130 -8.17 -15.18 6.82
C GLN A 130 -8.83 -15.59 5.50
N ARG A 131 -10.08 -15.19 5.26
CA ARG A 131 -10.79 -15.47 4.00
C ARG A 131 -10.08 -14.80 2.81
N LEU A 132 -9.68 -13.53 2.92
CA LEU A 132 -8.97 -12.83 1.85
C LEU A 132 -7.61 -13.47 1.54
N LEU A 133 -6.93 -13.99 2.56
CA LEU A 133 -5.66 -14.69 2.38
C LEU A 133 -5.80 -16.05 1.63
N THR A 134 -7.01 -16.59 1.47
CA THR A 134 -7.23 -17.81 0.66
C THR A 134 -7.28 -17.52 -0.85
N ILE A 135 -7.31 -16.27 -1.28
CA ILE A 135 -7.26 -15.90 -2.71
C ILE A 135 -5.91 -16.36 -3.26
N PRO A 136 -5.89 -17.23 -4.29
CA PRO A 136 -4.65 -17.86 -4.75
C PRO A 136 -3.65 -16.86 -5.35
N ASP A 137 -4.13 -15.96 -6.21
CA ASP A 137 -3.28 -14.98 -6.87
C ASP A 137 -2.87 -13.87 -5.89
N PRO A 138 -1.57 -13.60 -5.72
CA PRO A 138 -1.09 -12.61 -4.75
C PRO A 138 -1.44 -11.17 -5.13
N THR A 139 -1.52 -10.86 -6.43
CA THR A 139 -1.91 -9.52 -6.90
C THR A 139 -3.38 -9.26 -6.59
N GLU A 140 -4.26 -10.20 -6.94
CA GLU A 140 -5.69 -10.12 -6.63
C GLU A 140 -5.93 -10.01 -5.13
N ARG A 141 -5.28 -10.88 -4.35
CA ARG A 141 -5.34 -10.87 -2.89
C ARG A 141 -4.93 -9.53 -2.29
N SER A 142 -3.86 -8.92 -2.81
CA SER A 142 -3.38 -7.62 -2.36
C SER A 142 -4.39 -6.50 -2.66
N ILE A 143 -4.94 -6.48 -3.88
CA ILE A 143 -5.94 -5.51 -4.29
C ILE A 143 -7.21 -5.65 -3.43
N GLU A 144 -7.68 -6.87 -3.21
CA GLU A 144 -8.88 -7.09 -2.39
C GLU A 144 -8.67 -6.73 -0.93
N ILE A 145 -7.52 -7.05 -0.33
CA ILE A 145 -7.19 -6.62 1.05
C ILE A 145 -7.18 -5.09 1.15
N MET A 146 -6.60 -4.39 0.17
CA MET A 146 -6.60 -2.94 0.13
C MET A 146 -8.02 -2.37 0.07
N LEU A 147 -8.82 -2.81 -0.90
CA LEU A 147 -10.17 -2.31 -1.11
C LEU A 147 -11.09 -2.65 0.07
N TRP A 148 -11.00 -3.87 0.59
CA TRP A 148 -11.73 -4.29 1.78
C TRP A 148 -11.39 -3.42 3.00
N GLY A 149 -10.11 -3.18 3.26
CA GLY A 149 -9.67 -2.37 4.39
C GLY A 149 -10.12 -0.91 4.25
N MET A 150 -10.08 -0.35 3.04
CA MET A 150 -10.59 1.00 2.75
C MET A 150 -12.11 1.10 2.99
N LYS A 151 -12.89 0.09 2.58
CA LYS A 151 -14.36 0.07 2.78
C LYS A 151 -14.74 -0.19 4.23
N SER A 152 -14.03 -1.08 4.90
CA SER A 152 -14.34 -1.49 6.28
C SER A 152 -14.12 -0.39 7.31
N GLN A 153 -13.27 0.60 7.02
CA GLN A 153 -12.97 1.71 7.93
C GLN A 153 -12.72 1.21 9.36
N LEU A 154 -11.71 0.35 9.49
CA LEU A 154 -11.42 -0.35 10.76
C LEU A 154 -11.01 0.60 11.89
N PHE A 155 -10.46 1.74 11.54
CA PHE A 155 -9.84 2.71 12.46
C PHE A 155 -10.52 4.07 12.37
N TRP A 156 -10.22 4.97 13.32
CA TRP A 156 -10.78 6.32 13.34
C TRP A 156 -10.25 7.23 12.23
N ASP A 157 -9.00 6.99 11.77
CA ASP A 157 -8.36 7.72 10.66
C ASP A 157 -7.29 6.83 10.01
N GLY A 158 -6.69 7.27 8.90
CA GLY A 158 -5.57 6.56 8.25
C GLY A 158 -5.93 5.24 7.56
N ASN A 159 -7.21 4.94 7.37
CA ASN A 159 -7.67 3.66 6.80
C ASN A 159 -7.15 3.41 5.39
N LYS A 160 -7.15 4.41 4.49
CA LYS A 160 -6.61 4.25 3.13
C LYS A 160 -5.11 3.96 3.15
N ARG A 161 -4.35 4.72 3.95
CA ARG A 161 -2.90 4.55 4.11
C ARG A 161 -2.56 3.16 4.67
N ASN A 162 -3.23 2.77 5.74
CA ASN A 162 -3.04 1.46 6.37
C ASN A 162 -3.35 0.29 5.40
N SER A 163 -4.45 0.38 4.68
CA SER A 163 -4.88 -0.66 3.75
C SER A 163 -3.95 -0.81 2.55
N MET A 164 -3.46 0.31 1.99
CA MET A 164 -2.50 0.30 0.90
C MET A 164 -1.16 -0.29 1.33
N LEU A 165 -0.66 0.07 2.51
CA LEU A 165 0.58 -0.48 3.05
C LEU A 165 0.47 -1.96 3.40
N ALA A 166 -0.68 -2.40 3.91
CA ALA A 166 -0.94 -3.82 4.15
C ALA A 166 -0.94 -4.63 2.85
N ALA A 167 -1.56 -4.12 1.79
CA ALA A 167 -1.50 -4.72 0.46
C ALA A 167 -0.07 -4.78 -0.08
N ASN A 168 0.70 -3.73 0.08
CA ASN A 168 2.09 -3.67 -0.38
C ASN A 168 3.00 -4.66 0.34
N LYS A 169 2.71 -5.01 1.59
CA LYS A 169 3.42 -6.12 2.24
C LYS A 169 3.26 -7.42 1.43
N ILE A 170 2.05 -7.76 1.00
CA ILE A 170 1.80 -8.99 0.22
C ILE A 170 2.42 -8.88 -1.17
N MET A 171 2.31 -7.73 -1.83
CA MET A 171 2.95 -7.49 -3.13
C MET A 171 4.46 -7.76 -3.06
N ILE A 172 5.14 -7.19 -2.05
CA ILE A 172 6.58 -7.34 -1.86
C ILE A 172 6.95 -8.79 -1.56
N GLU A 173 6.22 -9.48 -0.68
CA GLU A 173 6.45 -10.88 -0.33
C GLU A 173 6.34 -11.83 -1.52
N ASN A 174 5.66 -11.42 -2.58
CA ASN A 174 5.44 -12.24 -3.77
C ASN A 174 6.10 -11.65 -5.04
N GLY A 175 6.91 -10.60 -4.92
CA GLY A 175 7.62 -10.00 -6.04
C GLY A 175 6.72 -9.35 -7.10
N CYS A 176 5.49 -8.95 -6.73
CA CYS A 176 4.45 -8.50 -7.67
C CYS A 176 4.45 -7.00 -7.96
N GLY A 177 5.45 -6.25 -7.48
CA GLY A 177 5.50 -4.79 -7.61
C GLY A 177 4.97 -4.07 -6.37
N ILE A 178 4.54 -2.83 -6.57
CA ILE A 178 4.04 -1.93 -5.53
C ILE A 178 2.71 -1.33 -5.99
N ILE A 179 1.68 -1.39 -5.16
CA ILE A 179 0.43 -0.67 -5.40
C ILE A 179 0.60 0.77 -4.96
N SER A 180 0.43 1.70 -5.90
CA SER A 180 0.48 3.13 -5.67
C SER A 180 -0.44 3.85 -6.64
N VAL A 181 -1.30 4.75 -6.17
CA VAL A 181 -2.24 5.48 -7.03
C VAL A 181 -1.52 6.67 -7.67
N PRO A 182 -1.32 6.71 -9.00
CA PRO A 182 -0.71 7.85 -9.67
C PRO A 182 -1.55 9.11 -9.50
N ASN A 183 -0.90 10.28 -9.47
CA ASN A 183 -1.61 11.55 -9.24
C ASN A 183 -2.65 11.86 -10.31
N GLU A 184 -2.38 11.51 -11.55
CA GLU A 184 -3.32 11.62 -12.68
C GLU A 184 -4.55 10.72 -12.56
N CYS A 185 -4.45 9.67 -11.73
CA CYS A 185 -5.53 8.72 -11.48
C CYS A 185 -6.35 9.06 -10.22
N LEU A 186 -5.94 10.04 -9.39
CA LEU A 186 -6.54 10.29 -8.06
C LEU A 186 -8.04 10.58 -8.12
N GLU A 187 -8.48 11.47 -9.03
CA GLU A 187 -9.89 11.83 -9.16
C GLU A 187 -10.72 10.60 -9.52
N LYS A 188 -10.29 9.87 -10.54
CA LYS A 188 -10.97 8.68 -11.02
C LYS A 188 -10.97 7.55 -9.98
N PHE A 189 -9.87 7.35 -9.29
CA PHE A 189 -9.80 6.37 -8.20
C PHE A 189 -10.78 6.70 -7.08
N ASN A 190 -10.87 7.98 -6.65
CA ASN A 190 -11.81 8.39 -5.61
C ASN A 190 -13.28 8.21 -6.04
N GLU A 191 -13.63 8.50 -7.30
CA GLU A 191 -14.97 8.22 -7.85
C GLU A 191 -15.30 6.73 -7.75
N ILE A 192 -14.41 5.87 -8.25
CA ILE A 192 -14.59 4.41 -8.24
C ILE A 192 -14.67 3.89 -6.81
N LEU A 193 -13.85 4.43 -5.90
CA LEU A 193 -13.87 4.03 -4.49
C LEU A 193 -15.19 4.40 -3.81
N CYS A 194 -15.74 5.60 -4.08
CA CYS A 194 -17.05 6.00 -3.59
C CYS A 194 -18.18 5.12 -4.15
N ASP A 195 -18.11 4.76 -5.42
CA ASP A 195 -19.07 3.84 -6.04
C ASP A 195 -18.97 2.44 -5.43
N TYR A 196 -17.76 1.92 -5.23
CA TYR A 196 -17.54 0.66 -4.53
C TYR A 196 -18.09 0.67 -3.11
N TYR A 197 -17.95 1.77 -2.37
CA TYR A 197 -18.52 1.86 -1.02
C TYR A 197 -20.04 1.80 -1.04
N THR A 198 -20.67 2.48 -2.00
CA THR A 198 -22.13 2.65 -2.05
C THR A 198 -22.83 1.47 -2.74
N ASN A 199 -22.29 1.00 -3.85
CA ASN A 199 -22.95 0.06 -4.79
C ASN A 199 -22.26 -1.31 -4.85
N ASP A 200 -21.21 -1.52 -4.07
CA ASP A 200 -20.43 -2.78 -4.00
C ASP A 200 -19.79 -3.20 -5.33
N THR A 201 -19.38 -2.25 -6.13
CA THR A 201 -18.74 -2.45 -7.45
C THR A 201 -17.28 -2.89 -7.33
N LEU A 202 -17.03 -3.99 -6.59
CA LEU A 202 -15.68 -4.49 -6.28
C LEU A 202 -14.87 -4.78 -7.54
N GLU A 203 -15.45 -5.46 -8.53
CA GLU A 203 -14.70 -5.86 -9.74
C GLU A 203 -14.19 -4.65 -10.52
N GLN A 204 -14.99 -3.59 -10.65
CA GLN A 204 -14.58 -2.36 -11.31
C GLN A 204 -13.41 -1.68 -10.57
N ALA A 205 -13.46 -1.69 -9.24
CA ALA A 205 -12.37 -1.14 -8.42
C ALA A 205 -11.09 -1.98 -8.54
N LYS A 206 -11.21 -3.32 -8.57
CA LYS A 206 -10.08 -4.23 -8.80
C LYS A 206 -9.43 -4.00 -10.17
N GLU A 207 -10.22 -3.95 -11.22
CA GLU A 207 -9.75 -3.71 -12.59
C GLU A 207 -8.97 -2.40 -12.68
N PHE A 208 -9.52 -1.32 -12.13
CA PHE A 208 -8.86 -0.02 -12.14
C PHE A 208 -7.50 -0.05 -11.41
N VAL A 209 -7.46 -0.63 -10.21
CA VAL A 209 -6.20 -0.75 -9.45
C VAL A 209 -5.20 -1.60 -10.20
N TYR A 210 -5.64 -2.72 -10.75
CA TYR A 210 -4.77 -3.60 -11.52
C TYR A 210 -4.20 -2.91 -12.75
N GLU A 211 -5.01 -2.20 -13.52
CA GLU A 211 -4.57 -1.58 -14.76
C GLU A 211 -3.65 -0.38 -14.54
N HIS A 212 -3.94 0.46 -13.53
CA HIS A 212 -3.36 1.79 -13.41
C HIS A 212 -2.49 2.01 -12.16
N CYS A 213 -2.56 1.15 -11.16
CA CYS A 213 -1.97 1.46 -9.86
C CYS A 213 -0.85 0.50 -9.42
N ILE A 214 -0.34 -0.35 -10.31
CA ILE A 214 0.77 -1.25 -9.99
C ILE A 214 2.03 -0.78 -10.70
N ASP A 215 3.07 -0.50 -9.90
CA ASP A 215 4.39 -0.08 -10.33
C ASP A 215 5.43 -1.15 -10.03
N GLY A 216 6.48 -1.25 -10.84
CA GLY A 216 7.55 -2.23 -10.66
C GLY A 216 8.60 -2.14 -11.76
N ILE A 217 9.55 -3.05 -11.73
CA ILE A 217 10.63 -3.15 -12.71
C ILE A 217 10.78 -4.62 -13.14
N ASP A 218 10.90 -4.84 -14.44
CA ASP A 218 11.34 -6.13 -14.96
C ASP A 218 12.85 -6.19 -14.89
N PHE A 219 13.37 -7.13 -14.10
CA PHE A 219 14.79 -7.44 -14.06
C PHE A 219 15.07 -8.50 -15.13
N THR A 220 15.83 -8.13 -16.15
CA THR A 220 16.40 -9.10 -17.10
C THR A 220 17.44 -9.95 -16.35
N GLU A 221 17.30 -11.27 -16.39
CA GLU A 221 18.39 -12.16 -15.99
C GLU A 221 19.58 -11.83 -16.91
N GLN A 222 20.70 -11.41 -16.34
CA GLN A 222 21.96 -11.41 -17.08
C GLN A 222 22.24 -12.89 -17.38
N GLN A 223 22.16 -13.27 -18.64
CA GLN A 223 22.81 -14.49 -19.09
C GLN A 223 24.32 -14.24 -18.86
N ASP A 224 24.87 -14.92 -17.87
CA ASP A 224 26.31 -15.09 -17.77
C ASP A 224 26.69 -15.92 -19.00
N ASP A 225 27.07 -15.23 -20.08
CA ASP A 225 27.81 -15.84 -21.21
C ASP A 225 29.17 -16.25 -20.61
N GLU A 226 29.23 -17.44 -20.01
CA GLU A 226 30.47 -18.17 -19.85
C GLU A 226 30.93 -18.53 -21.27
N GLU A 227 31.66 -17.61 -21.90
CA GLU A 227 32.51 -17.94 -23.03
C GLU A 227 33.58 -18.91 -22.51
N ASP A 228 33.37 -20.20 -22.74
CA ASP A 228 34.42 -21.22 -22.71
C ASP A 228 35.52 -20.81 -23.70
N GLU A 229 36.52 -20.07 -23.22
CA GLU A 229 37.78 -19.94 -23.91
C GLU A 229 38.45 -21.32 -23.90
N ASP A 230 38.16 -22.07 -24.94
CA ASP A 230 38.84 -23.32 -25.29
C ASP A 230 40.30 -23.01 -25.65
N LEU A 231 41.16 -22.98 -24.60
CA LEU A 231 42.60 -22.91 -24.77
C LEU A 231 43.11 -24.23 -25.32
N THR A 232 43.11 -24.36 -26.61
CA THR A 232 43.89 -25.42 -27.28
C THR A 232 45.40 -25.07 -27.14
N PRO A 233 46.22 -25.93 -26.57
CA PRO A 233 47.65 -25.72 -26.56
C PRO A 233 48.23 -26.16 -27.93
N ASP A 234 48.77 -25.19 -28.64
CA ASP A 234 49.62 -25.47 -29.82
C ASP A 234 50.88 -26.26 -29.38
N MET A 235 51.05 -27.39 -30.06
CA MET A 235 52.32 -28.18 -30.02
C MET A 235 53.37 -27.59 -30.98
#